data_3a252f746800b26839234e61546ab930
#
_entry.id   3a252f746800b26839234e61546ab930
#
_cell.length_a   1.000
_cell.length_b   1.000
_cell.length_c   1.000
_cell.angle_alpha   90.00
_cell.angle_beta   90.00
_cell.angle_gamma   90.00
#
_symmetry.space_group_name_H-M   'P 1'
#
loop_
_entity.id
_entity.type
_entity.pdbx_description
1 polymer ?
#
loop_
_entity_poly.entity_id
_entity_poly.type
_entity_poly.pdbx_seq_one_letter_code
_entity_poly.pdbx_strand_id
1 'polypeptide(L)'
;RGLGDMYKRQDWGSLNFDLASPPVRSFLLSSAAFWLQVCRCDGLRVDAIGNALYHCPNGWQAAEFFKTLTAGLHARFPGCMLVAEDSAGSMNATSDTASGGLGFDYVWEIGWTQDTLAYFAAPFGGRSALFRQLCGSFGPFGAVQGINALSHDENHPASIFTRLYGNVEEKLAQMRLLLLLQAARPGKSLLFAGVEFGQPDAFTDGREPNWAMLADAGHRALADYSKALNAFCLAHPALYAPQSFAWTAQDASTGVLGFTLQAGCETLLCALNTGTQAVQGFGLKPGWGSCALPLFAAGWVDNAPRPIANGWLALDLAPLSGGIWQIE
;
A
#
# COMPACT_ATOMS: atom_id res chain seq x y z
N ARG A 1 -32.39 14.73 -19.68
CA ARG A 1 -33.15 13.49 -19.42
C ARG A 1 -32.65 12.43 -20.39
N GLY A 2 -31.60 11.73 -20.14
CA GLY A 2 -31.06 10.71 -21.02
C GLY A 2 -30.13 9.73 -20.34
N LEU A 3 -29.94 9.90 -19.07
CA LEU A 3 -29.29 8.88 -18.24
C LEU A 3 -30.44 8.06 -17.69
N GLY A 4 -30.72 6.94 -18.35
CA GLY A 4 -31.81 6.05 -17.98
C GLY A 4 -31.86 5.79 -16.49
N ASP A 5 -32.95 5.32 -16.02
CA ASP A 5 -33.32 5.14 -14.63
C ASP A 5 -32.12 4.95 -13.69
N MET A 6 -31.76 6.02 -12.99
CA MET A 6 -30.66 6.02 -12.03
C MET A 6 -31.14 5.38 -10.74
N TYR A 7 -31.03 4.06 -10.69
CA TYR A 7 -31.65 3.26 -9.66
C TYR A 7 -30.97 3.28 -8.31
N LYS A 8 -29.69 3.67 -8.22
CA LYS A 8 -29.01 3.70 -6.92
C LYS A 8 -28.00 4.83 -6.86
N ARG A 9 -28.06 5.56 -5.76
CA ARG A 9 -26.98 6.45 -5.34
C ARG A 9 -25.84 5.61 -4.82
N GLN A 10 -24.62 6.03 -5.10
CA GLN A 10 -23.44 5.57 -4.38
C GLN A 10 -23.52 6.05 -2.92
N ASP A 11 -22.75 5.47 -2.04
CA ASP A 11 -22.73 5.81 -0.62
C ASP A 11 -22.42 7.30 -0.37
N TRP A 12 -21.74 7.95 -1.31
CA TRP A 12 -21.41 9.39 -1.29
C TRP A 12 -22.50 10.29 -1.90
N GLY A 13 -23.67 9.77 -2.22
CA GLY A 13 -24.75 10.53 -2.85
C GLY A 13 -24.59 10.76 -4.35
N SER A 14 -23.54 10.26 -4.98
CA SER A 14 -23.33 10.24 -6.42
C SER A 14 -24.26 9.23 -7.10
N LEU A 15 -24.31 9.29 -8.42
CA LEU A 15 -25.16 8.42 -9.22
C LEU A 15 -24.30 7.43 -10.01
N ASN A 16 -24.71 6.18 -10.05
CA ASN A 16 -24.08 5.17 -10.89
C ASN A 16 -24.45 5.40 -12.37
N PHE A 17 -23.48 5.20 -13.24
CA PHE A 17 -23.72 5.17 -14.69
C PHE A 17 -24.50 3.90 -15.08
N ASP A 18 -25.44 4.03 -16.01
CA ASP A 18 -26.08 2.86 -16.64
C ASP A 18 -25.11 2.23 -17.64
N LEU A 19 -24.32 1.26 -17.17
CA LEU A 19 -23.35 0.54 -18.00
C LEU A 19 -23.98 -0.48 -18.95
N ALA A 20 -25.31 -0.65 -18.92
CA ALA A 20 -26.06 -1.37 -19.95
C ALA A 20 -26.27 -0.51 -21.20
N SER A 21 -26.30 0.82 -21.05
CA SER A 21 -26.57 1.77 -22.13
C SER A 21 -25.39 1.93 -23.09
N PRO A 22 -25.50 1.59 -24.38
CA PRO A 22 -24.41 1.77 -25.34
C PRO A 22 -23.90 3.22 -25.46
N PRO A 23 -24.74 4.27 -25.44
CA PRO A 23 -24.27 5.65 -25.44
C PRO A 23 -23.42 5.99 -24.20
N VAL A 24 -23.79 5.50 -23.01
CA VAL A 24 -23.00 5.72 -21.77
C VAL A 24 -21.64 5.03 -21.87
N ARG A 25 -21.62 3.78 -22.32
CA ARG A 25 -20.37 3.02 -22.54
C ARG A 25 -19.46 3.75 -23.55
N SER A 26 -20.04 4.19 -24.67
CA SER A 26 -19.30 4.93 -25.69
C SER A 26 -18.71 6.23 -25.13
N PHE A 27 -19.46 6.98 -24.34
CA PHE A 27 -18.99 8.19 -23.68
C PHE A 27 -17.80 7.92 -22.75
N LEU A 28 -17.92 6.92 -21.87
CA LEU A 28 -16.87 6.58 -20.90
C LEU A 28 -15.60 6.05 -21.59
N LEU A 29 -15.75 5.19 -22.61
CA LEU A 29 -14.61 4.70 -23.41
C LEU A 29 -13.91 5.84 -24.16
N SER A 30 -14.68 6.78 -24.74
CA SER A 30 -14.14 7.94 -25.43
C SER A 30 -13.44 8.91 -24.47
N SER A 31 -13.98 9.09 -23.26
CA SER A 31 -13.36 9.88 -22.21
C SER A 31 -12.00 9.30 -21.81
N ALA A 32 -11.94 7.99 -21.55
CA ALA A 32 -10.69 7.32 -21.21
C ALA A 32 -9.64 7.45 -22.33
N ALA A 33 -10.05 7.22 -23.58
CA ALA A 33 -9.19 7.39 -24.75
C ALA A 33 -8.72 8.85 -24.94
N PHE A 34 -9.55 9.84 -24.63
CA PHE A 34 -9.19 11.25 -24.67
C PHE A 34 -8.04 11.58 -23.72
N TRP A 35 -8.12 11.15 -22.46
CA TRP A 35 -7.06 11.39 -21.49
C TRP A 35 -5.72 10.76 -21.89
N LEU A 36 -5.74 9.53 -22.40
CA LEU A 36 -4.52 8.87 -22.86
C LEU A 36 -3.98 9.49 -24.16
N GLN A 37 -4.83 9.81 -25.13
CA GLN A 37 -4.40 10.25 -26.45
C GLN A 37 -4.09 11.75 -26.51
N VAL A 38 -4.98 12.59 -25.98
CA VAL A 38 -4.90 14.06 -26.09
C VAL A 38 -4.10 14.65 -24.95
N CYS A 39 -4.41 14.25 -23.71
CA CYS A 39 -3.72 14.72 -22.52
C CYS A 39 -2.41 13.97 -22.26
N ARG A 40 -2.15 12.87 -23.00
CA ARG A 40 -0.94 12.05 -22.91
C ARG A 40 -0.66 11.53 -21.49
N CYS A 41 -1.72 11.15 -20.78
CA CYS A 41 -1.56 10.46 -19.52
C CYS A 41 -0.95 9.07 -19.76
N ASP A 42 -0.06 8.63 -18.85
CA ASP A 42 0.58 7.32 -18.92
C ASP A 42 -0.34 6.20 -18.42
N GLY A 43 -1.44 6.55 -17.77
CA GLY A 43 -2.43 5.58 -17.25
C GLY A 43 -3.64 6.26 -16.65
N LEU A 44 -4.58 5.44 -16.20
CA LEU A 44 -5.83 5.88 -15.58
C LEU A 44 -6.14 5.04 -14.34
N ARG A 45 -6.59 5.68 -13.28
CA ARG A 45 -7.24 5.02 -12.16
C ARG A 45 -8.75 5.09 -12.35
N VAL A 46 -9.41 3.96 -12.24
CA VAL A 46 -10.87 3.85 -12.29
C VAL A 46 -11.40 3.75 -10.87
N ASP A 47 -12.14 4.78 -10.50
CA ASP A 47 -12.69 4.97 -9.16
C ASP A 47 -13.81 3.99 -8.85
N ALA A 48 -13.84 3.45 -7.62
CA ALA A 48 -14.95 2.72 -7.01
C ALA A 48 -15.59 1.64 -7.91
N ILE A 49 -14.77 0.79 -8.58
CA ILE A 49 -15.30 -0.25 -9.45
C ILE A 49 -16.23 -1.24 -8.70
N GLY A 50 -15.98 -1.45 -7.41
CA GLY A 50 -16.82 -2.28 -6.54
C GLY A 50 -18.27 -1.81 -6.49
N ASN A 51 -18.53 -0.50 -6.49
CA ASN A 51 -19.88 0.04 -6.53
C ASN A 51 -20.61 -0.32 -7.82
N ALA A 52 -19.93 -0.23 -8.96
CA ALA A 52 -20.53 -0.63 -10.24
C ALA A 52 -20.78 -2.15 -10.32
N LEU A 53 -19.88 -2.96 -9.76
CA LEU A 53 -19.97 -4.42 -9.82
C LEU A 53 -21.04 -5.00 -8.89
N TYR A 54 -21.16 -4.47 -7.66
CA TYR A 54 -21.93 -5.13 -6.59
C TYR A 54 -23.15 -4.33 -6.14
N HIS A 55 -23.17 -3.01 -6.32
CA HIS A 55 -24.27 -2.16 -5.88
C HIS A 55 -25.20 -1.73 -7.02
N CYS A 56 -24.87 -2.06 -8.28
CA CYS A 56 -25.76 -1.87 -9.41
C CYS A 56 -26.62 -3.12 -9.66
N PRO A 57 -27.91 -2.98 -10.06
CA PRO A 57 -28.77 -4.11 -10.37
C PRO A 57 -28.22 -5.06 -11.44
N ASN A 58 -27.36 -4.55 -12.31
CA ASN A 58 -26.81 -5.22 -13.48
C ASN A 58 -25.27 -5.29 -13.41
N GLY A 59 -24.70 -5.73 -12.28
CA GLY A 59 -23.26 -5.80 -12.06
C GLY A 59 -22.47 -6.61 -13.11
N TRP A 60 -23.11 -7.61 -13.73
CA TRP A 60 -22.50 -8.35 -14.85
C TRP A 60 -22.20 -7.45 -16.06
N GLN A 61 -23.04 -6.44 -16.32
CA GLN A 61 -22.81 -5.45 -17.39
C GLN A 61 -21.66 -4.49 -17.07
N ALA A 62 -21.46 -4.18 -15.78
CA ALA A 62 -20.29 -3.46 -15.32
C ALA A 62 -19.00 -4.27 -15.54
N ALA A 63 -19.01 -5.56 -15.22
CA ALA A 63 -17.87 -6.44 -15.48
C ALA A 63 -17.53 -6.50 -16.97
N GLU A 64 -18.52 -6.67 -17.85
CA GLU A 64 -18.31 -6.65 -19.31
C GLU A 64 -17.88 -5.28 -19.84
N PHE A 65 -18.35 -4.19 -19.22
CA PHE A 65 -17.84 -2.85 -19.55
C PHE A 65 -16.36 -2.71 -19.18
N PHE A 66 -15.94 -3.10 -17.98
CA PHE A 66 -14.54 -3.01 -17.56
C PHE A 66 -13.62 -3.89 -18.40
N LYS A 67 -14.02 -5.10 -18.75
CA LYS A 67 -13.28 -5.95 -19.71
C LYS A 67 -13.11 -5.27 -21.08
N THR A 68 -14.17 -4.65 -21.58
CA THR A 68 -14.12 -3.90 -22.85
C THR A 68 -13.21 -2.69 -22.74
N LEU A 69 -13.26 -1.96 -21.62
CA LEU A 69 -12.43 -0.80 -21.36
C LEU A 69 -10.95 -1.18 -21.33
N THR A 70 -10.57 -2.13 -20.51
CA THR A 70 -9.16 -2.52 -20.33
C THR A 70 -8.59 -3.13 -21.60
N ALA A 71 -9.25 -4.11 -22.22
CA ALA A 71 -8.81 -4.72 -23.46
C ALA A 71 -8.69 -3.68 -24.61
N GLY A 72 -9.69 -2.79 -24.73
CA GLY A 72 -9.68 -1.75 -25.77
C GLY A 72 -8.61 -0.71 -25.59
N LEU A 73 -8.34 -0.27 -24.34
CA LEU A 73 -7.31 0.70 -24.07
C LEU A 73 -5.91 0.09 -24.22
N HIS A 74 -5.64 -1.11 -23.74
CA HIS A 74 -4.35 -1.78 -23.95
C HIS A 74 -4.05 -2.05 -25.42
N ALA A 75 -5.08 -2.43 -26.22
CA ALA A 75 -4.90 -2.62 -27.65
C ALA A 75 -4.57 -1.32 -28.40
N ARG A 76 -5.15 -0.20 -27.97
CA ARG A 76 -4.97 1.11 -28.63
C ARG A 76 -3.75 1.87 -28.11
N PHE A 77 -3.43 1.72 -26.83
CA PHE A 77 -2.35 2.41 -26.13
C PHE A 77 -1.46 1.40 -25.41
N PRO A 78 -0.62 0.65 -26.14
CA PRO A 78 0.29 -0.32 -25.55
C PRO A 78 1.21 0.38 -24.54
N GLY A 79 1.26 -0.14 -23.32
CA GLY A 79 2.06 0.42 -22.22
C GLY A 79 1.32 1.44 -21.34
N CYS A 80 0.05 1.77 -21.60
CA CYS A 80 -0.75 2.50 -20.61
C CYS A 80 -0.98 1.64 -19.38
N MET A 81 -1.02 2.27 -18.20
CA MET A 81 -1.29 1.61 -16.92
C MET A 81 -2.75 1.84 -16.52
N LEU A 82 -3.48 0.76 -16.26
CA LEU A 82 -4.87 0.83 -15.81
C LEU A 82 -4.97 0.30 -14.38
N VAL A 83 -5.44 1.14 -13.47
CA VAL A 83 -5.53 0.85 -12.04
C VAL A 83 -6.99 0.84 -11.61
N ALA A 84 -7.40 -0.21 -10.92
CA ALA A 84 -8.71 -0.29 -10.30
C ALA A 84 -8.66 0.22 -8.86
N GLU A 85 -9.65 0.98 -8.44
CA GLU A 85 -9.96 1.13 -7.04
C GLU A 85 -11.12 0.22 -6.67
N ASP A 86 -10.84 -0.76 -5.82
CA ASP A 86 -11.84 -1.76 -5.46
C ASP A 86 -11.92 -1.95 -3.94
N SER A 87 -12.92 -1.32 -3.34
CA SER A 87 -13.22 -1.47 -1.91
C SER A 87 -13.95 -2.78 -1.55
N ALA A 88 -14.44 -3.50 -2.56
CA ALA A 88 -15.17 -4.75 -2.35
C ALA A 88 -14.28 -6.00 -2.40
N GLY A 89 -13.00 -5.84 -2.78
CA GLY A 89 -12.02 -6.92 -2.80
C GLY A 89 -12.27 -7.95 -3.91
N SER A 90 -12.65 -7.51 -5.11
CA SER A 90 -12.82 -8.43 -6.22
C SER A 90 -11.48 -9.05 -6.61
N MET A 91 -11.29 -10.32 -6.30
CA MET A 91 -10.06 -11.08 -6.54
C MET A 91 -9.66 -11.17 -8.01
N ASN A 92 -10.53 -10.76 -8.94
CA ASN A 92 -10.32 -10.89 -10.37
C ASN A 92 -10.04 -9.57 -11.09
N ALA A 93 -9.81 -8.46 -10.36
CA ALA A 93 -9.61 -7.15 -10.98
C ALA A 93 -8.39 -7.15 -11.92
N THR A 94 -7.30 -7.78 -11.52
CA THR A 94 -6.04 -7.84 -12.28
C THR A 94 -5.82 -9.12 -13.08
N SER A 95 -6.77 -10.07 -13.02
CA SER A 95 -6.69 -11.29 -13.84
C SER A 95 -7.01 -10.96 -15.29
N ASP A 96 -6.43 -11.76 -16.22
CA ASP A 96 -6.66 -11.64 -17.65
C ASP A 96 -8.16 -11.75 -17.98
N THR A 97 -8.62 -10.92 -18.89
CA THR A 97 -10.01 -10.93 -19.38
C THR A 97 -10.43 -12.26 -20.02
N ALA A 98 -9.49 -12.96 -20.68
CA ALA A 98 -9.73 -14.30 -21.22
C ALA A 98 -9.96 -15.35 -20.14
N SER A 99 -9.41 -15.15 -18.94
CA SER A 99 -9.63 -16.00 -17.76
C SER A 99 -10.80 -15.56 -16.89
N GLY A 100 -11.58 -14.59 -17.36
CA GLY A 100 -12.75 -14.05 -16.64
C GLY A 100 -12.46 -12.86 -15.74
N GLY A 101 -11.22 -12.39 -15.66
CA GLY A 101 -10.82 -11.19 -14.93
C GLY A 101 -11.23 -9.89 -15.63
N LEU A 102 -10.94 -8.77 -14.99
CA LEU A 102 -11.27 -7.44 -15.52
C LEU A 102 -10.13 -6.79 -16.31
N GLY A 103 -8.91 -7.35 -16.27
CA GLY A 103 -7.77 -6.93 -17.09
C GLY A 103 -7.10 -5.62 -16.67
N PHE A 104 -7.28 -5.16 -15.43
CA PHE A 104 -6.49 -4.06 -14.88
C PHE A 104 -5.06 -4.51 -14.59
N ASP A 105 -4.09 -3.60 -14.70
CA ASP A 105 -2.70 -3.89 -14.38
C ASP A 105 -2.47 -3.94 -12.87
N TYR A 106 -3.16 -3.06 -12.12
CA TYR A 106 -3.06 -2.96 -10.67
C TYR A 106 -4.41 -2.68 -10.02
N VAL A 107 -4.48 -2.96 -8.71
CA VAL A 107 -5.60 -2.59 -7.85
C VAL A 107 -5.09 -1.91 -6.58
N TRP A 108 -5.80 -0.88 -6.09
CA TRP A 108 -5.51 -0.30 -4.78
C TRP A 108 -5.89 -1.27 -3.67
N GLU A 109 -4.94 -1.54 -2.79
CA GLU A 109 -5.09 -2.43 -1.63
C GLU A 109 -5.74 -1.71 -0.45
N ILE A 110 -6.99 -1.29 -0.62
CA ILE A 110 -7.74 -0.49 0.39
C ILE A 110 -7.86 -1.25 1.71
N GLY A 111 -8.06 -2.57 1.67
CA GLY A 111 -8.10 -3.41 2.86
C GLY A 111 -6.82 -3.30 3.69
N TRP A 112 -5.65 -3.42 3.06
CA TRP A 112 -4.37 -3.22 3.73
C TRP A 112 -4.25 -1.81 4.33
N THR A 113 -4.63 -0.81 3.58
CA THR A 113 -4.56 0.59 4.03
C THR A 113 -5.40 0.80 5.28
N GLN A 114 -6.65 0.35 5.27
CA GLN A 114 -7.56 0.49 6.40
C GLN A 114 -7.08 -0.27 7.64
N ASP A 115 -6.66 -1.53 7.49
CA ASP A 115 -6.19 -2.36 8.59
C ASP A 115 -4.91 -1.81 9.21
N THR A 116 -3.98 -1.37 8.36
CA THR A 116 -2.71 -0.77 8.79
C THR A 116 -2.94 0.54 9.54
N LEU A 117 -3.74 1.44 9.00
CA LEU A 117 -4.03 2.71 9.66
C LEU A 117 -4.85 2.54 10.94
N ALA A 118 -5.80 1.60 10.99
CA ALA A 118 -6.50 1.25 12.22
C ALA A 118 -5.54 0.76 13.30
N TYR A 119 -4.57 -0.07 12.95
CA TYR A 119 -3.53 -0.55 13.86
C TYR A 119 -2.69 0.60 14.44
N PHE A 120 -2.18 1.49 13.58
CA PHE A 120 -1.33 2.60 14.02
C PHE A 120 -2.10 3.72 14.73
N ALA A 121 -3.40 3.87 14.48
CA ALA A 121 -4.26 4.80 15.19
C ALA A 121 -4.69 4.29 16.58
N ALA A 122 -4.64 2.98 16.81
CA ALA A 122 -5.02 2.39 18.09
C ALA A 122 -4.02 2.72 19.21
N PRO A 123 -4.50 2.94 20.47
CA PRO A 123 -3.64 3.03 21.62
C PRO A 123 -2.70 1.81 21.71
N PHE A 124 -1.45 2.04 22.12
CA PHE A 124 -0.43 0.98 22.15
C PHE A 124 -0.89 -0.30 22.87
N GLY A 125 -1.56 -0.16 24.03
CA GLY A 125 -2.09 -1.30 24.78
C GLY A 125 -3.24 -2.06 24.10
N GLY A 126 -3.86 -1.50 23.06
CA GLY A 126 -4.95 -2.13 22.30
C GLY A 126 -4.48 -2.83 21.03
N ARG A 127 -3.22 -2.64 20.60
CA ARG A 127 -2.72 -3.09 19.29
C ARG A 127 -2.65 -4.60 19.14
N SER A 128 -2.44 -5.34 20.23
CA SER A 128 -2.41 -6.80 20.19
C SER A 128 -3.69 -7.42 19.61
N ALA A 129 -4.85 -6.79 19.83
CA ALA A 129 -6.13 -7.23 19.28
C ALA A 129 -6.21 -7.02 17.74
N LEU A 130 -5.53 -6.01 17.21
CA LEU A 130 -5.52 -5.67 15.78
C LEU A 130 -4.33 -6.27 15.02
N PHE A 131 -3.36 -6.84 15.74
CA PHE A 131 -2.12 -7.33 15.14
C PHE A 131 -2.35 -8.45 14.11
N ARG A 132 -3.28 -9.36 14.41
CA ARG A 132 -3.64 -10.43 13.48
C ARG A 132 -4.26 -9.89 12.20
N GLN A 133 -5.06 -8.82 12.30
CA GLN A 133 -5.68 -8.16 11.16
C GLN A 133 -4.61 -7.47 10.30
N LEU A 134 -3.68 -6.73 10.92
CA LEU A 134 -2.54 -6.14 10.24
C LEU A 134 -1.74 -7.19 9.45
N CYS A 135 -1.36 -8.31 10.06
CA CYS A 135 -0.63 -9.36 9.37
C CYS A 135 -1.47 -10.04 8.27
N GLY A 136 -2.76 -10.24 8.51
CA GLY A 136 -3.70 -10.85 7.55
C GLY A 136 -3.91 -9.98 6.29
N SER A 137 -3.79 -8.66 6.42
CA SER A 137 -3.96 -7.73 5.31
C SER A 137 -2.82 -7.75 4.28
N PHE A 138 -1.74 -8.51 4.54
CA PHE A 138 -0.72 -8.76 3.51
C PHE A 138 -1.24 -9.62 2.35
N GLY A 139 -2.33 -10.36 2.58
CA GLY A 139 -2.97 -11.17 1.54
C GLY A 139 -2.13 -12.35 1.04
N PRO A 140 -2.65 -13.14 0.12
CA PRO A 140 -1.88 -14.16 -0.56
C PRO A 140 -0.90 -13.52 -1.54
N PHE A 141 0.39 -13.75 -1.34
CA PHE A 141 1.43 -13.25 -2.24
C PHE A 141 1.21 -13.72 -3.69
N GLY A 142 1.29 -12.79 -4.65
CA GLY A 142 1.21 -13.08 -6.08
C GLY A 142 -0.22 -13.26 -6.64
N ALA A 143 -1.27 -13.22 -5.81
CA ALA A 143 -2.63 -13.37 -6.29
C ALA A 143 -3.17 -12.09 -6.97
N VAL A 144 -2.70 -10.92 -6.56
CA VAL A 144 -3.17 -9.61 -7.06
C VAL A 144 -2.00 -8.65 -7.18
N GLN A 145 -1.95 -7.88 -8.26
CA GLN A 145 -1.00 -6.78 -8.41
C GLN A 145 -1.53 -5.57 -7.63
N GLY A 146 -1.11 -5.45 -6.36
CA GLY A 146 -1.58 -4.44 -5.44
C GLY A 146 -0.77 -3.14 -5.48
N ILE A 147 -1.45 -2.02 -5.20
CA ILE A 147 -0.85 -0.74 -4.85
C ILE A 147 -1.16 -0.46 -3.38
N ASN A 148 -0.12 -0.39 -2.56
CA ASN A 148 -0.19 -0.05 -1.14
C ASN A 148 -0.42 1.47 -1.03
N ALA A 149 -1.68 1.89 -1.03
CA ALA A 149 -2.03 3.29 -1.14
C ALA A 149 -2.08 3.97 0.23
N LEU A 150 -1.30 5.04 0.40
CA LEU A 150 -1.51 6.08 1.41
C LEU A 150 -1.94 7.33 0.65
N SER A 151 -3.23 7.42 0.32
CA SER A 151 -3.78 8.34 -0.67
C SER A 151 -4.35 9.63 -0.06
N HIS A 152 -5.02 10.43 -0.88
CA HIS A 152 -5.75 11.62 -0.44
C HIS A 152 -6.91 11.26 0.50
N ASP A 153 -7.58 10.12 0.29
CA ASP A 153 -8.71 9.69 1.09
C ASP A 153 -8.33 9.46 2.56
N GLU A 154 -7.16 8.86 2.80
CA GLU A 154 -6.66 8.63 4.15
C GLU A 154 -6.19 9.92 4.84
N ASN A 155 -6.01 10.99 4.10
CA ASN A 155 -5.64 12.30 4.59
C ASN A 155 -6.83 13.25 4.75
N HIS A 156 -8.06 12.75 4.67
CA HIS A 156 -9.31 13.48 4.93
C HIS A 156 -10.25 12.63 5.81
N PRO A 157 -10.97 13.21 6.81
CA PRO A 157 -10.97 14.61 7.27
C PRO A 157 -9.79 14.99 8.17
N ALA A 158 -8.88 14.08 8.46
CA ALA A 158 -7.65 14.29 9.22
C ALA A 158 -6.48 13.60 8.53
N SER A 159 -5.29 14.20 8.57
CA SER A 159 -4.09 13.59 7.99
C SER A 159 -3.73 12.27 8.66
N ILE A 160 -3.02 11.41 7.95
CA ILE A 160 -2.48 10.16 8.50
C ILE A 160 -1.69 10.46 9.77
N PHE A 161 -0.77 11.44 9.73
CA PHE A 161 0.05 11.84 10.88
C PHE A 161 -0.79 12.19 12.11
N THR A 162 -1.85 12.98 11.93
CA THR A 162 -2.74 13.40 13.03
C THR A 162 -3.47 12.20 13.64
N ARG A 163 -3.87 11.24 12.83
CA ARG A 163 -4.62 10.04 13.25
C ARG A 163 -3.77 9.04 14.02
N LEU A 164 -2.45 9.02 13.85
CA LEU A 164 -1.57 8.11 14.61
C LEU A 164 -1.69 8.37 16.11
N TYR A 165 -1.63 7.30 16.91
CA TYR A 165 -1.66 7.41 18.37
C TYR A 165 -0.31 7.83 18.93
N GLY A 166 -0.32 8.62 20.02
CA GLY A 166 0.86 9.02 20.76
C GLY A 166 1.24 10.49 20.62
N ASN A 167 2.36 10.87 21.22
CA ASN A 167 2.93 12.21 21.11
C ASN A 167 3.63 12.40 19.74
N VAL A 168 4.15 13.60 19.45
CA VAL A 168 4.76 13.93 18.16
C VAL A 168 5.96 13.03 17.84
N GLU A 169 6.82 12.75 18.82
CA GLU A 169 8.01 11.91 18.61
C GLU A 169 7.62 10.47 18.28
N GLU A 170 6.64 9.92 19.01
CA GLU A 170 6.08 8.59 18.75
C GLU A 170 5.40 8.53 17.38
N LYS A 171 4.67 9.57 16.97
CA LYS A 171 4.06 9.66 15.64
C LYS A 171 5.11 9.69 14.54
N LEU A 172 6.18 10.47 14.68
CA LEU A 172 7.29 10.52 13.72
C LEU A 172 8.01 9.16 13.62
N ALA A 173 8.18 8.45 14.75
CA ALA A 173 8.72 7.09 14.74
C ALA A 173 7.78 6.11 14.01
N GLN A 174 6.49 6.18 14.28
CA GLN A 174 5.49 5.37 13.60
C GLN A 174 5.37 5.68 12.11
N MET A 175 5.51 6.94 11.70
CA MET A 175 5.55 7.30 10.27
C MET A 175 6.71 6.60 9.55
N ARG A 176 7.90 6.56 10.16
CA ARG A 176 9.04 5.81 9.59
C ARG A 176 8.72 4.32 9.44
N LEU A 177 8.09 3.71 10.46
CA LEU A 177 7.65 2.31 10.40
C LEU A 177 6.57 2.07 9.35
N LEU A 178 5.58 2.95 9.26
CA LEU A 178 4.50 2.87 8.29
C LEU A 178 5.04 2.93 6.85
N LEU A 179 5.95 3.87 6.59
CA LEU A 179 6.58 4.00 5.27
C LEU A 179 7.47 2.79 4.94
N LEU A 180 8.23 2.27 5.93
CA LEU A 180 9.01 1.06 5.75
C LEU A 180 8.12 -0.15 5.46
N LEU A 181 7.03 -0.30 6.20
CA LEU A 181 6.06 -1.38 6.01
C LEU A 181 5.40 -1.30 4.64
N GLN A 182 4.99 -0.08 4.22
CA GLN A 182 4.44 0.16 2.89
C GLN A 182 5.42 -0.24 1.78
N ALA A 183 6.68 0.16 1.93
CA ALA A 183 7.73 -0.10 0.95
C ALA A 183 8.12 -1.58 0.88
N ALA A 184 8.10 -2.28 2.01
CA ALA A 184 8.49 -3.69 2.10
C ALA A 184 7.31 -4.67 1.91
N ARG A 185 6.05 -4.21 1.97
CA ARG A 185 4.92 -5.07 1.62
C ARG A 185 4.91 -5.35 0.11
N PRO A 186 4.71 -6.62 -0.33
CA PRO A 186 4.59 -6.91 -1.76
C PRO A 186 3.55 -6.01 -2.45
N GLY A 187 3.91 -5.44 -3.60
CA GLY A 187 3.08 -4.49 -4.34
C GLY A 187 3.84 -3.23 -4.73
N LYS A 188 3.11 -2.22 -5.17
CA LYS A 188 3.65 -0.89 -5.47
C LYS A 188 3.24 0.09 -4.37
N SER A 189 4.10 1.05 -4.07
CA SER A 189 3.79 2.10 -3.10
C SER A 189 3.16 3.32 -3.77
N LEU A 190 2.09 3.84 -3.20
CA LEU A 190 1.52 5.15 -3.54
C LEU A 190 1.55 6.03 -2.31
N LEU A 191 2.22 7.16 -2.41
CA LEU A 191 2.38 8.11 -1.33
C LEU A 191 1.79 9.46 -1.74
N PHE A 192 0.78 9.92 -1.01
CA PHE A 192 0.17 11.23 -1.22
C PHE A 192 1.04 12.34 -0.65
N ALA A 193 1.04 13.51 -1.33
CA ALA A 193 1.83 14.67 -0.95
C ALA A 193 1.57 15.10 0.51
N GLY A 194 2.65 15.32 1.26
CA GLY A 194 2.62 15.69 2.68
C GLY A 194 2.79 14.50 3.64
N VAL A 195 2.50 13.27 3.20
CA VAL A 195 2.72 12.07 4.03
C VAL A 195 4.21 11.83 4.26
N GLU A 196 5.06 12.12 3.28
CA GLU A 196 6.51 11.94 3.31
C GLU A 196 7.22 12.76 4.39
N PHE A 197 6.61 13.82 4.87
CA PHE A 197 7.12 14.62 5.99
C PHE A 197 6.17 14.68 7.18
N GLY A 198 5.08 13.89 7.16
CA GLY A 198 4.15 13.80 8.28
C GLY A 198 3.32 15.08 8.48
N GLN A 199 2.79 15.67 7.42
CA GLN A 199 1.95 16.86 7.49
C GLN A 199 0.77 16.64 8.47
N PRO A 200 0.57 17.54 9.46
CA PRO A 200 -0.57 17.44 10.39
C PRO A 200 -1.88 17.93 9.79
N ASP A 201 -1.81 18.81 8.77
CA ASP A 201 -3.00 19.37 8.15
C ASP A 201 -3.71 18.34 7.28
N ALA A 202 -5.02 18.30 7.37
CA ALA A 202 -5.84 17.48 6.49
C ALA A 202 -5.73 17.94 5.03
N PHE A 203 -5.85 17.00 4.10
CA PHE A 203 -5.98 17.33 2.69
C PHE A 203 -7.24 18.18 2.46
N THR A 204 -7.07 19.23 1.68
CA THR A 204 -8.16 20.13 1.25
C THR A 204 -7.87 20.60 -0.16
N ASP A 205 -8.84 20.48 -1.05
CA ASP A 205 -8.73 20.98 -2.41
C ASP A 205 -8.34 22.45 -2.45
N GLY A 206 -7.42 22.79 -3.34
CA GLY A 206 -6.94 24.16 -3.52
C GLY A 206 -5.94 24.64 -2.48
N ARG A 207 -5.51 23.78 -1.55
CA ARG A 207 -4.40 24.07 -0.65
C ARG A 207 -3.15 23.25 -1.01
N GLU A 208 -2.01 23.91 -1.04
CA GLU A 208 -0.73 23.21 -1.14
C GLU A 208 -0.37 22.55 0.20
N PRO A 209 0.51 21.53 0.20
CA PRO A 209 1.09 20.97 1.40
C PRO A 209 1.76 22.05 2.27
N ASN A 210 1.69 21.88 3.59
CA ASN A 210 2.28 22.81 4.54
C ASN A 210 3.81 22.67 4.59
N TRP A 211 4.49 23.21 3.59
CA TRP A 211 5.95 23.15 3.46
C TRP A 211 6.69 23.81 4.63
N ALA A 212 6.03 24.71 5.40
CA ALA A 212 6.63 25.32 6.57
C ALA A 212 6.99 24.28 7.66
N MET A 213 6.32 23.13 7.69
CA MET A 213 6.65 22.02 8.60
C MET A 213 8.10 21.51 8.43
N LEU A 214 8.67 21.69 7.25
CA LEU A 214 10.08 21.30 7.02
C LEU A 214 11.09 22.18 7.77
N ALA A 215 10.68 23.26 8.44
CA ALA A 215 11.51 24.00 9.38
C ALA A 215 11.69 23.25 10.71
N ASP A 216 10.77 22.37 11.08
CA ASP A 216 10.91 21.49 12.23
C ASP A 216 11.87 20.33 11.93
N ALA A 217 12.77 20.06 12.88
CA ALA A 217 13.83 19.07 12.70
C ALA A 217 13.28 17.63 12.56
N GLY A 218 12.18 17.29 13.26
CA GLY A 218 11.56 15.97 13.21
C GLY A 218 10.89 15.68 11.86
N HIS A 219 10.12 16.66 11.35
CA HIS A 219 9.47 16.57 10.05
C HIS A 219 10.47 16.61 8.89
N ARG A 220 11.55 17.40 9.03
CA ARG A 220 12.67 17.39 8.09
C ARG A 220 13.35 16.03 8.04
N ALA A 221 13.67 15.45 9.19
CA ALA A 221 14.29 14.13 9.28
C ALA A 221 13.39 13.03 8.69
N LEU A 222 12.07 13.13 8.82
CA LEU A 222 11.13 12.21 8.18
C LEU A 222 11.13 12.36 6.65
N ALA A 223 11.18 13.59 6.12
CA ALA A 223 11.31 13.84 4.68
C ALA A 223 12.61 13.26 4.11
N ASP A 224 13.72 13.47 4.79
CA ASP A 224 15.02 12.91 4.40
C ASP A 224 15.02 11.38 4.46
N TYR A 225 14.39 10.79 5.48
CA TYR A 225 14.15 9.35 5.58
C TYR A 225 13.33 8.82 4.40
N SER A 226 12.22 9.47 4.07
CA SER A 226 11.34 9.08 2.95
C SER A 226 12.10 9.10 1.62
N LYS A 227 12.89 10.13 1.40
CA LYS A 227 13.77 10.24 0.23
C LYS A 227 14.78 9.09 0.16
N ALA A 228 15.45 8.79 1.29
CA ALA A 228 16.42 7.70 1.38
C ALA A 228 15.75 6.33 1.16
N LEU A 229 14.56 6.11 1.75
CA LEU A 229 13.79 4.88 1.57
C LEU A 229 13.39 4.66 0.12
N ASN A 230 12.92 5.69 -0.57
CA ASN A 230 12.55 5.59 -1.98
C ASN A 230 13.77 5.24 -2.87
N ALA A 231 14.91 5.87 -2.61
CA ALA A 231 16.15 5.55 -3.32
C ALA A 231 16.61 4.11 -3.04
N PHE A 232 16.50 3.68 -1.80
CA PHE A 232 16.79 2.31 -1.39
C PHE A 232 15.88 1.30 -2.09
N CYS A 233 14.56 1.55 -2.13
CA CYS A 233 13.61 0.67 -2.80
C CYS A 233 13.93 0.49 -4.29
N LEU A 234 14.32 1.55 -4.99
CA LEU A 234 14.66 1.48 -6.41
C LEU A 234 15.94 0.67 -6.66
N ALA A 235 16.84 0.56 -5.69
CA ALA A 235 18.08 -0.20 -5.79
C ALA A 235 17.92 -1.70 -5.50
N HIS A 236 16.78 -2.11 -4.88
CA HIS A 236 16.57 -3.48 -4.39
C HIS A 236 15.37 -4.15 -5.05
N PRO A 237 15.57 -5.01 -6.07
CA PRO A 237 14.50 -5.71 -6.79
C PRO A 237 13.53 -6.47 -5.88
N ALA A 238 14.01 -7.03 -4.77
CA ALA A 238 13.17 -7.75 -3.82
C ALA A 238 12.06 -6.86 -3.19
N LEU A 239 12.20 -5.53 -3.21
CA LEU A 239 11.17 -4.63 -2.68
C LEU A 239 10.10 -4.27 -3.73
N TYR A 240 10.48 -4.06 -5.00
CA TYR A 240 9.53 -3.61 -6.02
C TYR A 240 9.03 -4.70 -6.98
N ALA A 241 9.72 -5.83 -7.04
CA ALA A 241 9.37 -6.99 -7.87
C ALA A 241 9.66 -8.32 -7.17
N PRO A 242 9.18 -8.53 -5.93
CA PRO A 242 9.47 -9.77 -5.22
C PRO A 242 8.85 -10.97 -5.93
N GLN A 243 9.60 -12.08 -5.94
CA GLN A 243 9.16 -13.37 -6.48
C GLN A 243 8.63 -14.31 -5.41
N SER A 244 9.03 -14.07 -4.14
CA SER A 244 8.50 -14.82 -3.01
C SER A 244 8.41 -13.94 -1.75
N PHE A 245 7.54 -14.37 -0.85
CA PHE A 245 7.30 -13.77 0.47
C PHE A 245 7.13 -14.87 1.49
N ALA A 246 7.75 -14.72 2.66
CA ALA A 246 7.55 -15.65 3.76
C ALA A 246 7.61 -14.93 5.12
N TRP A 247 6.65 -15.22 6.00
CA TRP A 247 6.70 -14.75 7.37
C TRP A 247 7.84 -15.41 8.14
N THR A 248 8.61 -14.61 8.89
CA THR A 248 9.67 -15.09 9.79
C THR A 248 9.29 -14.94 11.26
N ALA A 249 8.39 -14.02 11.57
CA ALA A 249 7.80 -13.81 12.89
C ALA A 249 6.49 -13.04 12.84
N GLN A 250 5.57 -13.37 13.74
CA GLN A 250 4.34 -12.63 13.99
C GLN A 250 4.04 -12.75 15.49
N ASP A 251 4.40 -11.74 16.27
CA ASP A 251 4.22 -11.76 17.72
C ASP A 251 3.37 -10.57 18.18
N ALA A 252 2.09 -10.83 18.40
CA ALA A 252 1.13 -9.84 18.88
C ALA A 252 1.43 -9.34 20.30
N SER A 253 2.17 -10.09 21.10
CA SER A 253 2.47 -9.73 22.50
C SER A 253 3.53 -8.63 22.59
N THR A 254 4.52 -8.67 21.72
CA THR A 254 5.58 -7.67 21.63
C THR A 254 5.30 -6.62 20.55
N GLY A 255 4.41 -6.92 19.58
CA GLY A 255 4.20 -6.11 18.38
C GLY A 255 5.30 -6.27 17.34
N VAL A 256 6.07 -7.37 17.41
CA VAL A 256 7.13 -7.65 16.43
C VAL A 256 6.57 -8.45 15.26
N LEU A 257 6.84 -7.98 14.06
CA LEU A 257 6.60 -8.71 12.82
C LEU A 257 7.88 -8.76 11.98
N GLY A 258 8.05 -9.87 11.27
CA GLY A 258 9.18 -10.06 10.37
C GLY A 258 8.80 -10.95 9.19
N PHE A 259 9.36 -10.66 8.03
CA PHE A 259 9.15 -11.44 6.82
C PHE A 259 10.35 -11.31 5.86
N THR A 260 10.48 -12.25 4.96
CA THR A 260 11.47 -12.21 3.88
C THR A 260 10.80 -11.93 2.53
N LEU A 261 11.54 -11.23 1.68
CA LEU A 261 11.25 -10.98 0.27
C LEU A 261 12.44 -11.48 -0.56
N GLN A 262 12.17 -12.11 -1.70
CA GLN A 262 13.22 -12.58 -2.59
C GLN A 262 12.96 -12.17 -4.04
N ALA A 263 14.01 -11.74 -4.73
CA ALA A 263 14.02 -11.53 -6.17
C ALA A 263 15.39 -11.95 -6.75
N GLY A 264 15.39 -12.94 -7.64
CA GLY A 264 16.64 -13.52 -8.15
C GLY A 264 17.51 -14.09 -7.02
N CYS A 265 18.73 -13.58 -6.90
CA CYS A 265 19.66 -13.97 -5.82
C CYS A 265 19.54 -13.07 -4.57
N GLU A 266 18.76 -12.00 -4.62
CA GLU A 266 18.59 -11.11 -3.48
C GLU A 266 17.50 -11.64 -2.53
N THR A 267 17.83 -11.72 -1.24
CA THR A 267 16.85 -12.00 -0.18
C THR A 267 16.97 -10.95 0.90
N LEU A 268 15.87 -10.25 1.13
CA LEU A 268 15.76 -9.22 2.15
C LEU A 268 14.87 -9.72 3.29
N LEU A 269 15.32 -9.53 4.53
CA LEU A 269 14.52 -9.67 5.73
C LEU A 269 14.07 -8.28 6.17
N CYS A 270 12.78 -8.08 6.33
CA CYS A 270 12.22 -6.91 6.99
C CYS A 270 11.75 -7.31 8.39
N ALA A 271 12.14 -6.57 9.42
CA ALA A 271 11.70 -6.80 10.79
C ALA A 271 11.36 -5.46 11.47
N LEU A 272 10.19 -5.40 12.11
CA LEU A 272 9.67 -4.21 12.79
C LEU A 272 9.24 -4.54 14.20
N ASN A 273 9.59 -3.67 15.14
CA ASN A 273 8.99 -3.59 16.47
C ASN A 273 8.02 -2.41 16.50
N THR A 274 6.73 -2.68 16.45
CA THR A 274 5.67 -1.67 16.50
C THR A 274 5.21 -1.37 17.94
N GLY A 275 5.82 -2.06 18.92
CA GLY A 275 5.59 -1.88 20.34
C GLY A 275 6.42 -0.75 20.95
N THR A 276 6.10 -0.39 22.18
CA THR A 276 6.77 0.65 22.97
C THR A 276 7.85 0.12 23.91
N GLN A 277 8.12 -1.18 23.89
CA GLN A 277 9.17 -1.81 24.65
C GLN A 277 10.27 -2.32 23.72
N ALA A 278 11.53 -2.16 24.13
CA ALA A 278 12.64 -2.77 23.43
C ALA A 278 12.56 -4.31 23.56
N VAL A 279 12.87 -5.01 22.49
CA VAL A 279 13.03 -6.46 22.50
C VAL A 279 14.49 -6.79 22.22
N GLN A 280 15.05 -7.70 23.02
CA GLN A 280 16.45 -8.12 22.91
C GLN A 280 16.50 -9.59 22.51
N GLY A 281 17.40 -9.92 21.58
CA GLY A 281 17.59 -11.28 21.11
C GLY A 281 16.33 -11.90 20.50
N PHE A 282 15.46 -11.09 19.88
CA PHE A 282 14.21 -11.61 19.31
C PHE A 282 14.50 -12.57 18.16
N GLY A 283 13.96 -13.79 18.26
CA GLY A 283 14.19 -14.86 17.31
C GLY A 283 13.34 -14.71 16.05
N LEU A 284 13.99 -14.59 14.91
CA LEU A 284 13.40 -14.60 13.57
C LEU A 284 13.86 -15.88 12.85
N LYS A 285 13.02 -16.42 11.98
CA LYS A 285 13.33 -17.65 11.26
C LYS A 285 13.37 -17.41 9.73
N PRO A 286 14.45 -16.82 9.18
CA PRO A 286 14.59 -16.67 7.74
C PRO A 286 14.69 -18.01 6.99
N GLY A 287 15.01 -19.09 7.69
CA GLY A 287 14.99 -20.45 7.15
C GLY A 287 16.31 -20.88 6.54
N TRP A 288 17.14 -19.97 6.05
CA TRP A 288 18.44 -20.23 5.41
C TRP A 288 19.39 -19.05 5.60
N GLY A 289 20.60 -19.16 5.07
CA GLY A 289 21.65 -18.14 5.18
C GLY A 289 22.57 -18.36 6.36
N SER A 290 23.70 -17.68 6.34
CA SER A 290 24.74 -17.70 7.38
C SER A 290 24.83 -16.38 8.13
N CYS A 291 24.41 -15.28 7.51
CA CYS A 291 24.53 -13.94 8.05
C CYS A 291 23.37 -13.03 7.58
N ALA A 292 22.98 -12.08 8.42
CA ALA A 292 22.10 -10.98 8.09
C ALA A 292 22.88 -9.66 8.15
N LEU A 293 22.98 -8.98 7.02
CA LEU A 293 23.69 -7.69 6.88
C LEU A 293 22.68 -6.54 6.94
N PRO A 294 22.80 -5.61 7.88
CA PRO A 294 21.89 -4.46 7.97
C PRO A 294 22.08 -3.53 6.76
N LEU A 295 20.98 -3.18 6.09
CA LEU A 295 20.99 -2.32 4.91
C LEU A 295 20.26 -0.99 5.13
N PHE A 296 19.11 -1.02 5.83
CA PHE A 296 18.27 0.16 6.02
C PHE A 296 17.58 0.13 7.38
N ALA A 297 17.37 1.30 8.00
CA ALA A 297 16.79 1.39 9.34
C ALA A 297 15.68 2.45 9.42
N ALA A 298 14.61 2.10 10.14
CA ALA A 298 13.57 2.99 10.64
C ALA A 298 13.73 3.14 12.16
N GLY A 299 14.44 4.17 12.60
CA GLY A 299 14.85 4.33 13.99
C GLY A 299 16.16 3.60 14.30
N TRP A 300 16.35 3.25 15.59
CA TRP A 300 17.57 2.58 16.01
C TRP A 300 17.48 1.06 15.75
N VAL A 301 18.46 0.54 15.03
CA VAL A 301 18.74 -0.90 14.91
C VAL A 301 20.24 -1.12 15.06
N ASP A 302 20.63 -2.31 15.46
CA ASP A 302 22.05 -2.67 15.49
C ASP A 302 22.57 -2.81 14.06
N ASN A 303 23.61 -2.04 13.74
CA ASN A 303 24.25 -2.02 12.42
C ASN A 303 25.33 -3.11 12.25
N ALA A 304 25.53 -3.99 13.21
CA ALA A 304 26.47 -5.09 13.08
C ALA A 304 25.86 -6.26 12.28
N PRO A 305 26.65 -6.93 11.42
CA PRO A 305 26.24 -8.21 10.83
C PRO A 305 25.87 -9.20 11.95
N ARG A 306 24.77 -9.93 11.76
CA ARG A 306 24.26 -10.90 12.74
C ARG A 306 24.32 -12.31 12.16
N PRO A 307 24.90 -13.27 12.89
CA PRO A 307 24.97 -14.65 12.42
C PRO A 307 23.57 -15.29 12.42
N ILE A 308 23.33 -16.14 11.42
CA ILE A 308 22.18 -17.05 11.38
C ILE A 308 22.67 -18.42 11.78
N ALA A 309 22.14 -18.95 12.90
CA ALA A 309 22.51 -20.24 13.42
C ALA A 309 21.29 -21.18 13.40
N ASN A 310 21.45 -22.36 12.76
CA ASN A 310 20.36 -23.34 12.63
C ASN A 310 19.06 -22.75 12.04
N GLY A 311 19.19 -21.80 11.10
CA GLY A 311 18.07 -21.10 10.47
C GLY A 311 17.40 -20.03 11.33
N TRP A 312 17.98 -19.69 12.49
CA TRP A 312 17.50 -18.65 13.41
C TRP A 312 18.44 -17.46 13.43
N LEU A 313 17.84 -16.27 13.44
CA LEU A 313 18.48 -14.96 13.59
C LEU A 313 17.95 -14.31 14.86
N ALA A 314 18.83 -13.78 15.70
CA ALA A 314 18.46 -12.97 16.86
C ALA A 314 18.73 -11.49 16.59
N LEU A 315 17.72 -10.64 16.73
CA LEU A 315 17.83 -9.19 16.58
C LEU A 315 17.42 -8.43 17.85
N ASP A 316 18.11 -7.32 18.10
CA ASP A 316 17.71 -6.33 19.07
C ASP A 316 16.96 -5.21 18.36
N LEU A 317 15.71 -4.95 18.74
CA LEU A 317 14.86 -3.94 18.13
C LEU A 317 14.40 -2.95 19.22
N ALA A 318 14.74 -1.69 19.05
CA ALA A 318 14.27 -0.63 19.94
C ALA A 318 12.75 -0.43 19.82
N PRO A 319 12.11 0.30 20.72
CA PRO A 319 10.70 0.68 20.58
C PRO A 319 10.45 1.43 19.28
N LEU A 320 9.33 1.16 18.62
CA LEU A 320 8.90 1.85 17.39
C LEU A 320 10.04 1.95 16.36
N SER A 321 10.74 0.84 16.15
CA SER A 321 11.87 0.76 15.21
C SER A 321 11.80 -0.48 14.34
N GLY A 322 12.59 -0.51 13.29
CA GLY A 322 12.69 -1.66 12.39
C GLY A 322 13.75 -1.45 11.34
N GLY A 323 13.95 -2.43 10.49
CA GLY A 323 14.94 -2.35 9.43
C GLY A 323 14.81 -3.42 8.37
N ILE A 324 15.72 -3.35 7.42
CA ILE A 324 15.89 -4.32 6.34
C ILE A 324 17.32 -4.83 6.38
N TRP A 325 17.46 -6.15 6.32
CA TRP A 325 18.73 -6.86 6.28
C TRP A 325 18.80 -7.72 5.02
N GLN A 326 19.97 -7.80 4.42
CA GLN A 326 20.25 -8.79 3.38
C GLN A 326 20.62 -10.11 4.05
N ILE A 327 20.06 -11.21 3.56
CA ILE A 327 20.40 -12.57 4.00
C ILE A 327 21.44 -13.15 3.04
N GLU A 328 22.58 -13.62 3.60
CA GLU A 328 23.71 -14.23 2.89
C GLU A 328 23.99 -15.66 3.34
#